data_20a8b211d64e59a0c6b97acbe75d94e2
#
_entry.id   20a8b211d64e59a0c6b97acbe75d94e2
#
_cell.length_a   1.000
_cell.length_b   1.000
_cell.length_c   1.000
_cell.angle_alpha   90.00
_cell.angle_beta   90.00
_cell.angle_gamma   90.00
#
_symmetry.space_group_name_H-M   'P 1'
#
loop_
_entity.id
_entity.type
_entity.pdbx_description
1 polymer ?
#
loop_
_entity_poly.entity_id
_entity_poly.type
_entity_poly.pdbx_seq_one_letter_code
_entity_poly.pdbx_strand_id
1 'polypeptide(L)'
;MARVTTRSVDVHQREGGEVPAAPRALSSRAAAWWAARRLPAGLAAVVLVVDVVLAVRRYQRFTVPSWDLGIFDQALRSMAAGHPPIATIKGVDANLFGDHFHPVLVVLVPLYWIFHSQLVLLVAQAGLIAVSAGIVGGLAVEVCGRRAGVALGLAYGFSWGLQADVVAQFHEVDFALPLVAGSLVALVRGRWRACLLWALPLVLVKEDLGLTVAAIGVVLALRRRDRQGAVAGAALAAWGVGWSLFAVEVVLPAVNRDGSWTYGSQVDWSVLADPAGLQQALTTPHEKLTTLAYLAAVTGFLALRSPIALVAVPTLSWRYLADVPAYWGRDWHYSAILMPILFVALLDAVQVLRTRPHRLDPAFLRAYAGAVVPVCATVAVVLSVQGLAVKDLVDPQFWRGQPRDASTRAVLALVPPGTSVESDAGLITYLVPEHQVYWMGRRGNPAPDYLLVDAVKGGWSPAPDDVVGYAQGLHPGHVYETVFSQDDYTLVRRRS
;
A
#
# COMPACT_ATOMS: atom_id res chain seq x y z
N MET A 1 36.49 -52.10 -86.05
CA MET A 1 36.19 -50.63 -85.99
C MET A 1 35.40 -50.36 -84.74
N ALA A 2 36.03 -49.97 -83.67
CA ALA A 2 35.41 -49.59 -82.42
C ALA A 2 35.99 -48.24 -81.98
N ARG A 3 35.16 -47.24 -81.87
CA ARG A 3 35.55 -45.90 -81.42
C ARG A 3 35.64 -45.91 -79.85
N VAL A 4 36.80 -45.55 -79.33
CA VAL A 4 37.03 -45.28 -77.87
C VAL A 4 36.61 -43.85 -77.63
N THR A 5 35.62 -43.59 -76.81
CA THR A 5 35.24 -42.28 -76.25
C THR A 5 35.88 -42.10 -74.89
N THR A 6 36.80 -41.18 -74.75
CA THR A 6 37.36 -40.67 -73.49
C THR A 6 36.34 -39.81 -72.81
N ARG A 7 36.06 -40.18 -71.51
CA ARG A 7 35.30 -39.36 -70.59
C ARG A 7 36.24 -38.49 -69.76
N SER A 8 36.12 -37.19 -69.92
CA SER A 8 36.75 -36.18 -69.07
C SER A 8 36.04 -36.18 -67.71
N VAL A 9 36.82 -36.29 -66.63
CA VAL A 9 36.36 -36.17 -65.25
C VAL A 9 36.42 -34.69 -64.86
N ASP A 10 35.27 -34.04 -64.75
CA ASP A 10 35.11 -32.70 -64.18
C ASP A 10 35.29 -32.78 -62.65
N VAL A 11 36.32 -32.13 -62.13
CA VAL A 11 36.52 -31.89 -60.69
C VAL A 11 35.66 -30.69 -60.31
N HIS A 12 34.47 -30.94 -59.76
CA HIS A 12 33.70 -29.89 -59.07
C HIS A 12 34.39 -29.49 -57.79
N GLN A 13 34.86 -28.25 -57.76
CA GLN A 13 35.22 -27.50 -56.54
C GLN A 13 33.97 -27.47 -55.59
N ARG A 14 34.14 -28.01 -54.41
CA ARG A 14 33.17 -27.79 -53.28
C ARG A 14 33.37 -26.38 -52.78
N GLU A 15 32.48 -25.50 -53.22
CA GLU A 15 32.32 -24.17 -52.61
C GLU A 15 31.90 -24.25 -51.15
N GLY A 16 32.35 -23.24 -50.44
CA GLY A 16 32.30 -22.98 -49.01
C GLY A 16 31.05 -23.38 -48.25
N GLY A 17 31.30 -24.05 -47.12
CA GLY A 17 30.31 -24.28 -46.11
C GLY A 17 29.75 -22.95 -45.57
N GLU A 18 28.46 -22.71 -45.81
CA GLU A 18 27.74 -21.68 -45.07
C GLU A 18 27.80 -21.96 -43.58
N VAL A 19 28.53 -21.10 -42.87
CA VAL A 19 28.48 -21.04 -41.38
C VAL A 19 27.04 -20.73 -41.01
N PRO A 20 26.37 -21.53 -40.18
CA PRO A 20 25.02 -21.25 -39.75
C PRO A 20 24.98 -19.90 -39.08
N ALA A 21 24.20 -18.97 -39.61
CA ALA A 21 23.98 -17.65 -39.00
C ALA A 21 23.40 -17.85 -37.60
N ALA A 22 24.27 -17.74 -36.57
CA ALA A 22 23.91 -17.77 -35.18
C ALA A 22 23.10 -16.54 -34.76
N PRO A 23 22.46 -16.54 -33.66
CA PRO A 23 21.09 -16.31 -33.23
C PRO A 23 20.66 -14.84 -33.22
N ARG A 24 20.46 -14.22 -34.37
CA ARG A 24 19.83 -12.89 -34.49
C ARG A 24 18.41 -12.83 -33.97
N ALA A 25 17.70 -13.96 -33.89
CA ALA A 25 16.30 -14.03 -33.44
C ALA A 25 16.16 -13.84 -31.90
N LEU A 26 17.16 -14.24 -31.09
CA LEU A 26 17.14 -14.04 -29.63
C LEU A 26 17.45 -12.57 -29.26
N SER A 27 18.38 -11.94 -29.94
CA SER A 27 18.74 -10.53 -29.70
C SER A 27 17.62 -9.57 -30.09
N SER A 28 16.87 -9.85 -31.17
CA SER A 28 15.73 -9.02 -31.60
C SER A 28 14.51 -9.16 -30.67
N ARG A 29 14.25 -10.38 -30.14
CA ARG A 29 13.20 -10.60 -29.15
C ARG A 29 13.54 -9.96 -27.81
N ALA A 30 14.79 -10.03 -27.35
CA ALA A 30 15.24 -9.34 -26.16
C ALA A 30 15.13 -7.81 -26.32
N ALA A 31 15.59 -7.26 -27.44
CA ALA A 31 15.48 -5.82 -27.73
C ALA A 31 14.02 -5.33 -27.75
N ALA A 32 13.12 -6.07 -28.40
CA ALA A 32 11.69 -5.77 -28.39
C ALA A 32 11.08 -5.85 -27.00
N TRP A 33 11.48 -6.85 -26.22
CA TRP A 33 11.04 -7.02 -24.82
C TRP A 33 11.49 -5.85 -23.93
N TRP A 34 12.75 -5.41 -24.07
CA TRP A 34 13.28 -4.25 -23.37
C TRP A 34 12.62 -2.96 -23.81
N ALA A 35 12.41 -2.77 -25.12
CA ALA A 35 11.74 -1.58 -25.65
C ALA A 35 10.31 -1.43 -25.11
N ALA A 36 9.55 -2.52 -25.02
CA ALA A 36 8.19 -2.54 -24.49
C ALA A 36 8.13 -2.19 -22.98
N ARG A 37 9.20 -2.47 -22.23
CA ARG A 37 9.26 -2.24 -20.77
C ARG A 37 9.88 -0.92 -20.35
N ARG A 38 10.58 -0.21 -21.23
CA ARG A 38 11.25 1.06 -20.89
C ARG A 38 10.31 2.11 -20.32
N LEU A 39 9.12 2.26 -20.88
CA LEU A 39 8.15 3.25 -20.40
C LEU A 39 7.55 2.87 -19.05
N PRO A 40 7.03 1.65 -18.83
CA PRO A 40 6.58 1.22 -17.51
C PRO A 40 7.67 1.31 -16.44
N ALA A 41 8.91 0.93 -16.76
CA ALA A 41 10.04 1.05 -15.84
C ALA A 41 10.41 2.51 -15.53
N GLY A 42 10.37 3.38 -16.55
CA GLY A 42 10.58 4.81 -16.37
C GLY A 42 9.52 5.45 -15.47
N LEU A 43 8.24 5.08 -15.65
CA LEU A 43 7.14 5.50 -14.78
C LEU A 43 7.38 5.04 -13.33
N ALA A 44 7.69 3.77 -13.15
CA ALA A 44 8.00 3.22 -11.83
C ALA A 44 9.18 3.95 -11.17
N ALA A 45 10.24 4.24 -11.93
CA ALA A 45 11.41 4.96 -11.41
C ALA A 45 11.06 6.38 -10.98
N VAL A 46 10.24 7.11 -11.74
CA VAL A 46 9.80 8.47 -11.36
C VAL A 46 9.00 8.43 -10.06
N VAL A 47 8.01 7.53 -9.96
CA VAL A 47 7.19 7.37 -8.75
C VAL A 47 8.08 6.99 -7.56
N LEU A 48 8.98 6.00 -7.72
CA LEU A 48 9.90 5.57 -6.68
C LEU A 48 10.74 6.74 -6.13
N VAL A 49 11.37 7.51 -7.02
CA VAL A 49 12.26 8.60 -6.60
C VAL A 49 11.48 9.68 -5.86
N VAL A 50 10.31 10.05 -6.37
CA VAL A 50 9.45 11.09 -5.75
C VAL A 50 8.97 10.64 -4.37
N ASP A 51 8.45 9.41 -4.26
CA ASP A 51 7.89 8.90 -2.99
C ASP A 51 9.00 8.67 -1.95
N VAL A 52 10.18 8.15 -2.36
CA VAL A 52 11.34 8.03 -1.45
C VAL A 52 11.77 9.39 -0.93
N VAL A 53 11.87 10.39 -1.81
CA VAL A 53 12.26 11.75 -1.39
C VAL A 53 11.24 12.31 -0.41
N LEU A 54 9.93 12.20 -0.71
CA LEU A 54 8.86 12.65 0.18
C LEU A 54 8.93 11.94 1.54
N ALA A 55 8.93 10.61 1.55
CA ALA A 55 8.88 9.82 2.77
C ALA A 55 10.11 10.07 3.66
N VAL A 56 11.31 10.04 3.08
CA VAL A 56 12.57 10.25 3.82
C VAL A 56 12.64 11.69 4.37
N ARG A 57 12.28 12.71 3.56
CA ARG A 57 12.30 14.10 4.05
C ARG A 57 11.27 14.34 5.14
N ARG A 58 10.05 13.80 5.02
CA ARG A 58 9.03 13.87 6.08
C ARG A 58 9.51 13.22 7.37
N TYR A 59 10.12 12.05 7.26
CA TYR A 59 10.74 11.37 8.41
C TYR A 59 11.85 12.25 9.04
N GLN A 60 12.78 12.77 8.26
CA GLN A 60 13.88 13.62 8.75
C GLN A 60 13.40 14.92 9.42
N ARG A 61 12.20 15.39 9.11
CA ARG A 61 11.58 16.61 9.67
C ARG A 61 10.65 16.33 10.85
N PHE A 62 10.67 15.15 11.39
CA PHE A 62 9.81 14.75 12.51
C PHE A 62 8.32 15.02 12.24
N THR A 63 7.85 14.72 11.02
CA THR A 63 6.46 14.90 10.62
C THR A 63 5.72 13.58 10.41
N VAL A 64 6.16 12.52 11.09
CA VAL A 64 5.46 11.23 11.12
C VAL A 64 4.11 11.42 11.84
N PRO A 65 2.98 11.09 11.20
CA PRO A 65 1.68 11.44 11.73
C PRO A 65 1.13 10.41 12.72
N SER A 66 1.74 9.23 12.80
CA SER A 66 1.22 8.13 13.62
C SER A 66 2.33 7.25 14.18
N TRP A 67 1.94 6.33 15.04
CA TRP A 67 2.81 5.31 15.64
C TRP A 67 3.03 4.07 14.76
N ASP A 68 2.29 3.92 13.65
CA ASP A 68 2.25 2.67 12.87
C ASP A 68 3.64 2.28 12.34
N LEU A 69 4.42 3.24 11.86
CA LEU A 69 5.80 2.99 11.45
C LEU A 69 6.65 2.40 12.61
N GLY A 70 6.44 2.88 13.85
CA GLY A 70 7.11 2.36 15.04
C GLY A 70 6.65 0.94 15.38
N ILE A 71 5.36 0.64 15.24
CA ILE A 71 4.78 -0.69 15.48
C ILE A 71 5.41 -1.72 14.52
N PHE A 72 5.42 -1.42 13.21
CA PHE A 72 6.02 -2.31 12.22
C PHE A 72 7.53 -2.45 12.41
N ASP A 73 8.24 -1.38 12.78
CA ASP A 73 9.68 -1.43 13.06
C ASP A 73 9.99 -2.34 14.26
N GLN A 74 9.24 -2.22 15.38
CA GLN A 74 9.40 -3.11 16.53
C GLN A 74 9.18 -4.58 16.15
N ALA A 75 8.10 -4.88 15.44
CA ALA A 75 7.77 -6.23 15.02
C ALA A 75 8.86 -6.84 14.11
N LEU A 76 9.37 -6.06 13.14
CA LEU A 76 10.41 -6.54 12.22
C LEU A 76 11.77 -6.70 12.92
N ARG A 77 12.14 -5.83 13.85
CA ARG A 77 13.33 -5.99 14.70
C ARG A 77 13.23 -7.27 15.54
N SER A 78 12.07 -7.51 16.15
CA SER A 78 11.81 -8.73 16.91
C SER A 78 11.97 -9.98 16.06
N MET A 79 11.36 -10.01 14.85
CA MET A 79 11.50 -11.13 13.91
C MET A 79 12.94 -11.29 13.40
N ALA A 80 13.66 -10.21 13.13
CA ALA A 80 15.06 -10.25 12.71
C ALA A 80 15.97 -10.84 13.80
N ALA A 81 15.60 -10.67 15.06
CA ALA A 81 16.28 -11.29 16.21
C ALA A 81 15.83 -12.74 16.48
N GLY A 82 14.96 -13.33 15.64
CA GLY A 82 14.47 -14.70 15.77
C GLY A 82 13.32 -14.87 16.77
N HIS A 83 12.67 -13.78 17.17
CA HIS A 83 11.53 -13.79 18.07
C HIS A 83 10.20 -13.60 17.33
N PRO A 84 9.04 -13.89 17.94
CA PRO A 84 7.73 -13.48 17.42
C PRO A 84 7.66 -11.96 17.15
N PRO A 85 6.77 -11.48 16.27
CA PRO A 85 6.64 -10.06 15.93
C PRO A 85 6.03 -9.24 17.10
N ILE A 86 6.78 -9.04 18.17
CA ILE A 86 6.33 -8.29 19.34
C ILE A 86 6.45 -6.79 19.07
N ALA A 87 5.36 -6.06 19.32
CA ALA A 87 5.31 -4.61 19.26
C ALA A 87 4.85 -4.02 20.59
N THR A 88 5.79 -3.60 21.45
CA THR A 88 5.52 -3.13 22.80
C THR A 88 4.72 -1.82 22.84
N ILE A 89 4.68 -1.06 21.75
CA ILE A 89 3.75 0.06 21.55
C ILE A 89 2.29 -0.40 21.65
N LYS A 90 1.98 -1.60 21.15
CA LYS A 90 0.64 -2.21 21.22
C LYS A 90 0.39 -2.92 22.57
N GLY A 91 1.41 -3.11 23.40
CA GLY A 91 1.37 -3.76 24.72
C GLY A 91 2.59 -4.64 24.96
N VAL A 92 2.88 -4.94 26.23
CA VAL A 92 4.13 -5.59 26.65
C VAL A 92 4.49 -6.83 25.84
N ASP A 93 3.52 -7.70 25.59
CA ASP A 93 3.71 -8.95 24.84
C ASP A 93 2.81 -9.00 23.60
N ALA A 94 2.48 -7.84 23.03
CA ALA A 94 1.58 -7.77 21.89
C ALA A 94 2.22 -8.36 20.66
N ASN A 95 1.77 -9.57 20.28
CA ASN A 95 2.14 -10.20 19.03
C ASN A 95 1.35 -9.57 17.89
N LEU A 96 2.04 -8.92 16.97
CA LEU A 96 1.42 -8.18 15.88
C LEU A 96 0.60 -9.09 14.92
N PHE A 97 0.96 -10.40 14.80
CA PHE A 97 0.15 -11.35 14.03
C PHE A 97 -1.17 -11.75 14.72
N GLY A 98 -1.38 -11.36 15.98
CA GLY A 98 -2.66 -11.48 16.67
C GLY A 98 -3.51 -10.21 16.59
N ASP A 99 -2.93 -9.09 16.16
CA ASP A 99 -3.66 -7.84 15.89
C ASP A 99 -4.31 -7.89 14.51
N HIS A 100 -3.49 -8.16 13.47
CA HIS A 100 -3.89 -8.41 12.09
C HIS A 100 -3.16 -9.62 11.50
N PHE A 101 -3.82 -10.35 10.60
CA PHE A 101 -3.18 -11.45 9.89
C PHE A 101 -2.38 -10.92 8.69
N HIS A 102 -1.11 -10.65 8.88
CA HIS A 102 -0.22 -10.09 7.87
C HIS A 102 1.17 -10.78 7.79
N PRO A 103 1.22 -12.10 7.59
CA PRO A 103 2.49 -12.82 7.53
C PRO A 103 3.41 -12.37 6.38
N VAL A 104 2.91 -11.61 5.42
CA VAL A 104 3.71 -11.01 4.33
C VAL A 104 4.88 -10.18 4.85
N LEU A 105 4.79 -9.62 6.06
CA LEU A 105 5.87 -8.83 6.67
C LEU A 105 7.19 -9.61 6.80
N VAL A 106 7.14 -10.93 6.90
CA VAL A 106 8.34 -11.79 6.96
C VAL A 106 9.27 -11.57 5.75
N VAL A 107 8.73 -11.15 4.60
CA VAL A 107 9.50 -10.83 3.39
C VAL A 107 10.51 -9.70 3.61
N LEU A 108 10.25 -8.79 4.57
CA LEU A 108 11.13 -7.68 4.89
C LEU A 108 12.23 -8.03 5.92
N VAL A 109 12.11 -9.14 6.63
CA VAL A 109 13.07 -9.55 7.68
C VAL A 109 14.50 -9.61 7.16
N PRO A 110 14.82 -10.20 5.97
CA PRO A 110 16.17 -10.20 5.45
C PRO A 110 16.79 -8.80 5.24
N LEU A 111 15.96 -7.81 4.95
CA LEU A 111 16.42 -6.43 4.81
C LEU A 111 16.80 -5.83 6.17
N TYR A 112 16.12 -6.23 7.25
CA TYR A 112 16.46 -5.82 8.61
C TYR A 112 17.76 -6.44 9.13
N TRP A 113 18.18 -7.59 8.62
CA TRP A 113 19.50 -8.14 8.91
C TRP A 113 20.66 -7.31 8.32
N ILE A 114 20.36 -6.59 7.23
CA ILE A 114 21.35 -5.75 6.52
C ILE A 114 21.26 -4.29 6.98
N PHE A 115 20.04 -3.77 7.05
CA PHE A 115 19.75 -2.36 7.31
C PHE A 115 18.87 -2.23 8.57
N HIS A 116 19.47 -1.88 9.70
CA HIS A 116 18.76 -1.72 10.98
C HIS A 116 18.07 -0.35 11.06
N SER A 117 17.24 -0.01 10.10
CA SER A 117 16.64 1.32 9.95
C SER A 117 15.18 1.26 9.50
N GLN A 118 14.35 2.12 10.06
CA GLN A 118 12.97 2.35 9.63
C GLN A 118 12.86 2.82 8.16
N LEU A 119 13.94 3.38 7.60
CA LEU A 119 13.98 3.75 6.18
C LEU A 119 13.73 2.55 5.26
N VAL A 120 14.01 1.31 5.71
CA VAL A 120 13.66 0.08 4.98
C VAL A 120 12.17 0.03 4.69
N LEU A 121 11.33 0.34 5.67
CA LEU A 121 9.87 0.35 5.51
C LEU A 121 9.42 1.42 4.52
N LEU A 122 9.95 2.63 4.65
CA LEU A 122 9.59 3.75 3.77
C LEU A 122 10.01 3.49 2.31
N VAL A 123 11.20 2.91 2.10
CA VAL A 123 11.68 2.55 0.76
C VAL A 123 10.89 1.36 0.21
N ALA A 124 10.51 0.39 1.06
CA ALA A 124 9.66 -0.75 0.66
C ALA A 124 8.29 -0.26 0.19
N GLN A 125 7.62 0.62 0.93
CA GLN A 125 6.36 1.25 0.52
C GLN A 125 6.49 1.92 -0.84
N ALA A 126 7.46 2.83 -0.99
CA ALA A 126 7.70 3.53 -2.25
C ALA A 126 7.99 2.56 -3.42
N GLY A 127 8.71 1.46 -3.14
CA GLY A 127 8.99 0.40 -4.10
C GLY A 127 7.74 -0.35 -4.55
N LEU A 128 6.85 -0.70 -3.62
CA LEU A 128 5.60 -1.41 -3.89
C LEU A 128 4.63 -0.52 -4.70
N ILE A 129 4.49 0.76 -4.33
CA ILE A 129 3.74 1.76 -5.11
C ILE A 129 4.32 1.89 -6.52
N ALA A 130 5.64 2.03 -6.64
CA ALA A 130 6.32 2.17 -7.92
C ALA A 130 6.13 0.95 -8.84
N VAL A 131 6.25 -0.27 -8.30
CA VAL A 131 5.98 -1.51 -9.06
C VAL A 131 4.55 -1.52 -9.56
N SER A 132 3.59 -1.18 -8.70
CA SER A 132 2.18 -1.06 -9.07
C SER A 132 1.97 -0.01 -10.18
N ALA A 133 2.64 1.15 -10.07
CA ALA A 133 2.60 2.20 -11.09
C ALA A 133 3.17 1.74 -12.44
N GLY A 134 4.24 0.97 -12.43
CA GLY A 134 4.78 0.34 -13.63
C GLY A 134 3.80 -0.65 -14.28
N ILE A 135 3.11 -1.46 -13.48
CA ILE A 135 2.12 -2.44 -13.98
C ILE A 135 0.90 -1.73 -14.60
N VAL A 136 0.29 -0.79 -13.89
CA VAL A 136 -0.88 -0.02 -14.35
C VAL A 136 -0.50 0.88 -15.53
N GLY A 137 0.63 1.59 -15.43
CA GLY A 137 1.16 2.43 -16.50
C GLY A 137 1.46 1.66 -17.79
N GLY A 138 1.93 0.42 -17.67
CA GLY A 138 2.12 -0.49 -18.81
C GLY A 138 0.81 -0.77 -19.56
N LEU A 139 -0.26 -1.10 -18.82
CA LEU A 139 -1.60 -1.26 -19.42
C LEU A 139 -2.11 0.07 -19.99
N ALA A 140 -1.88 1.19 -19.31
CA ALA A 140 -2.29 2.50 -19.79
C ALA A 140 -1.64 2.85 -21.15
N VAL A 141 -0.35 2.56 -21.32
CA VAL A 141 0.36 2.75 -22.60
C VAL A 141 -0.21 1.84 -23.69
N GLU A 142 -0.55 0.59 -23.37
CA GLU A 142 -1.17 -0.35 -24.32
C GLU A 142 -2.55 0.13 -24.79
N VAL A 143 -3.40 0.61 -23.88
CA VAL A 143 -4.80 0.99 -24.16
C VAL A 143 -4.91 2.39 -24.76
N CYS A 144 -4.13 3.35 -24.23
CA CYS A 144 -4.28 4.77 -24.58
C CYS A 144 -3.18 5.30 -25.51
N GLY A 145 -2.15 4.51 -25.79
CA GLY A 145 -0.97 4.94 -26.53
C GLY A 145 0.05 5.66 -25.64
N ARG A 146 1.23 5.92 -26.18
CA ARG A 146 2.40 6.33 -25.42
C ARG A 146 2.19 7.59 -24.57
N ARG A 147 1.77 8.70 -25.15
CA ARG A 147 1.65 10.00 -24.44
C ARG A 147 0.54 9.96 -23.38
N ALA A 148 -0.66 9.53 -23.78
CA ALA A 148 -1.80 9.45 -22.90
C ALA A 148 -1.62 8.38 -21.81
N GLY A 149 -1.00 7.25 -22.16
CA GLY A 149 -0.70 6.19 -21.20
C GLY A 149 0.33 6.60 -20.14
N VAL A 150 1.36 7.38 -20.52
CA VAL A 150 2.33 7.94 -19.56
C VAL A 150 1.63 8.92 -18.62
N ALA A 151 0.81 9.85 -19.16
CA ALA A 151 0.05 10.81 -18.34
C ALA A 151 -0.87 10.10 -17.35
N LEU A 152 -1.58 9.05 -17.78
CA LEU A 152 -2.46 8.28 -16.91
C LEU A 152 -1.69 7.44 -15.88
N GLY A 153 -0.53 6.89 -16.26
CA GLY A 153 0.36 6.17 -15.35
C GLY A 153 0.89 7.07 -14.23
N LEU A 154 1.26 8.33 -14.55
CA LEU A 154 1.63 9.34 -13.55
C LEU A 154 0.43 9.76 -12.70
N ALA A 155 -0.76 9.97 -13.31
CA ALA A 155 -1.98 10.26 -12.58
C ALA A 155 -2.37 9.14 -11.60
N TYR A 156 -2.09 7.90 -11.93
CA TYR A 156 -2.21 6.76 -11.02
C TYR A 156 -1.17 6.83 -9.90
N GLY A 157 0.13 6.88 -10.24
CA GLY A 157 1.24 6.85 -9.28
C GLY A 157 1.16 7.98 -8.25
N PHE A 158 0.64 9.13 -8.65
CA PHE A 158 0.42 10.29 -7.78
C PHE A 158 -1.05 10.53 -7.45
N SER A 159 -1.90 9.49 -7.55
CA SER A 159 -3.31 9.60 -7.16
C SER A 159 -3.44 9.87 -5.65
N TRP A 160 -4.51 10.55 -5.28
CA TRP A 160 -4.71 11.01 -3.90
C TRP A 160 -4.66 9.85 -2.87
N GLY A 161 -5.19 8.68 -3.21
CA GLY A 161 -5.17 7.53 -2.31
C GLY A 161 -3.77 6.98 -2.06
N LEU A 162 -2.88 6.98 -3.08
CA LEU A 162 -1.47 6.59 -2.91
C LEU A 162 -0.66 7.67 -2.20
N GLN A 163 -0.94 8.95 -2.44
CA GLN A 163 -0.26 10.03 -1.73
C GLN A 163 -0.66 10.11 -0.26
N ALA A 164 -1.94 9.85 0.08
CA ALA A 164 -2.39 9.75 1.48
C ALA A 164 -1.69 8.58 2.19
N ASP A 165 -1.47 7.48 1.49
CA ASP A 165 -0.72 6.31 1.96
C ASP A 165 0.76 6.64 2.23
N VAL A 166 1.44 7.34 1.33
CA VAL A 166 2.81 7.84 1.56
C VAL A 166 2.91 8.73 2.80
N VAL A 167 1.88 9.55 3.06
CA VAL A 167 1.80 10.39 4.28
C VAL A 167 1.57 9.55 5.53
N ALA A 168 0.68 8.57 5.46
CA ALA A 168 0.39 7.63 6.54
C ALA A 168 1.59 6.73 6.85
N GLN A 169 2.52 6.61 5.90
CA GLN A 169 3.71 5.77 5.91
C GLN A 169 3.40 4.28 5.75
N PHE A 170 4.44 3.44 5.84
CA PHE A 170 4.34 2.02 5.54
C PHE A 170 3.21 1.33 6.31
N HIS A 171 2.39 0.59 5.54
CA HIS A 171 1.43 -0.39 6.04
C HIS A 171 1.54 -1.69 5.24
N GLU A 172 1.12 -2.81 5.83
CA GLU A 172 1.15 -4.12 5.18
C GLU A 172 0.35 -4.14 3.86
N VAL A 173 -0.70 -3.33 3.76
CA VAL A 173 -1.56 -3.22 2.57
C VAL A 173 -0.82 -2.75 1.32
N ASP A 174 0.36 -2.14 1.46
CA ASP A 174 1.20 -1.73 0.34
C ASP A 174 1.60 -2.93 -0.53
N PHE A 175 1.80 -4.10 0.06
CA PHE A 175 2.04 -5.34 -0.68
C PHE A 175 0.86 -5.71 -1.60
N ALA A 176 -0.36 -5.33 -1.24
CA ALA A 176 -1.52 -5.60 -2.07
C ALA A 176 -1.53 -4.77 -3.37
N LEU A 177 -0.88 -3.60 -3.41
CA LEU A 177 -0.90 -2.71 -4.57
C LEU A 177 -0.40 -3.39 -5.86
N PRO A 178 0.83 -3.95 -5.92
CA PRO A 178 1.30 -4.65 -7.10
C PRO A 178 0.55 -5.97 -7.35
N LEU A 179 0.09 -6.65 -6.30
CA LEU A 179 -0.64 -7.92 -6.42
C LEU A 179 -2.01 -7.71 -7.09
N VAL A 180 -2.78 -6.73 -6.63
CA VAL A 180 -4.07 -6.36 -7.21
C VAL A 180 -3.87 -5.83 -8.63
N ALA A 181 -2.92 -4.89 -8.83
CA ALA A 181 -2.61 -4.38 -10.16
C ALA A 181 -2.25 -5.51 -11.13
N GLY A 182 -1.35 -6.41 -10.74
CA GLY A 182 -0.93 -7.56 -11.56
C GLY A 182 -2.08 -8.50 -11.89
N SER A 183 -2.92 -8.82 -10.90
CA SER A 183 -4.09 -9.67 -11.06
C SER A 183 -5.09 -9.08 -12.05
N LEU A 184 -5.50 -7.83 -11.84
CA LEU A 184 -6.51 -7.17 -12.66
C LEU A 184 -6.00 -6.85 -14.07
N VAL A 185 -4.73 -6.43 -14.22
CA VAL A 185 -4.10 -6.25 -15.55
C VAL A 185 -4.01 -7.57 -16.31
N ALA A 186 -3.68 -8.67 -15.63
CA ALA A 186 -3.70 -10.01 -16.25
C ALA A 186 -5.13 -10.40 -16.68
N LEU A 187 -6.14 -10.04 -15.90
CA LEU A 187 -7.55 -10.28 -16.23
C LEU A 187 -7.97 -9.47 -17.47
N VAL A 188 -7.61 -8.18 -17.57
CA VAL A 188 -7.91 -7.35 -18.75
C VAL A 188 -7.25 -7.92 -20.00
N ARG A 189 -6.03 -8.43 -19.89
CA ARG A 189 -5.29 -9.09 -20.97
C ARG A 189 -5.79 -10.51 -21.33
N GLY A 190 -6.83 -11.01 -20.64
CA GLY A 190 -7.36 -12.37 -20.85
C GLY A 190 -6.46 -13.49 -20.29
N ARG A 191 -5.44 -13.16 -19.51
CA ARG A 191 -4.48 -14.12 -18.92
C ARG A 191 -4.96 -14.62 -17.57
N TRP A 192 -6.07 -15.36 -17.56
CA TRP A 192 -6.76 -15.75 -16.33
C TRP A 192 -5.89 -16.52 -15.34
N ARG A 193 -4.96 -17.41 -15.79
CA ARG A 193 -4.03 -18.12 -14.88
C ARG A 193 -3.09 -17.15 -14.17
N ALA A 194 -2.58 -16.15 -14.88
CA ALA A 194 -1.76 -15.10 -14.26
C ALA A 194 -2.58 -14.25 -13.27
N CYS A 195 -3.87 -13.98 -13.58
CA CYS A 195 -4.78 -13.33 -12.65
C CYS A 195 -4.86 -14.10 -11.32
N LEU A 196 -5.06 -15.43 -11.37
CA LEU A 196 -5.07 -16.27 -10.16
C LEU A 196 -3.74 -16.18 -9.40
N LEU A 197 -2.60 -16.36 -10.09
CA LEU A 197 -1.28 -16.35 -9.45
C LEU A 197 -0.98 -15.04 -8.72
N TRP A 198 -1.40 -13.91 -9.26
CA TRP A 198 -1.26 -12.61 -8.61
C TRP A 198 -2.26 -12.40 -7.47
N ALA A 199 -3.46 -13.00 -7.54
CA ALA A 199 -4.48 -12.85 -6.52
C ALA A 199 -4.25 -13.75 -5.29
N LEU A 200 -3.73 -14.97 -5.47
CA LEU A 200 -3.56 -15.95 -4.40
C LEU A 200 -2.80 -15.43 -3.17
N PRO A 201 -1.67 -14.68 -3.31
CA PRO A 201 -0.92 -14.21 -2.15
C PRO A 201 -1.60 -13.09 -1.36
N LEU A 202 -2.64 -12.44 -1.89
CA LEU A 202 -3.34 -11.35 -1.18
C LEU A 202 -3.85 -11.75 0.20
N VAL A 203 -4.24 -13.00 0.38
CA VAL A 203 -4.71 -13.55 1.68
C VAL A 203 -3.63 -13.54 2.77
N LEU A 204 -2.35 -13.40 2.40
CA LEU A 204 -1.23 -13.30 3.32
C LEU A 204 -0.88 -11.86 3.67
N VAL A 205 -1.52 -10.88 3.04
CA VAL A 205 -1.27 -9.47 3.28
C VAL A 205 -2.11 -8.94 4.45
N LYS A 206 -3.42 -9.29 4.45
CA LYS A 206 -4.33 -8.93 5.54
C LYS A 206 -5.56 -9.83 5.52
N GLU A 207 -6.17 -10.07 6.68
CA GLU A 207 -7.33 -10.96 6.85
C GLU A 207 -8.53 -10.60 5.98
N ASP A 208 -8.79 -9.32 5.75
CA ASP A 208 -9.93 -8.84 4.96
C ASP A 208 -9.72 -8.96 3.44
N LEU A 209 -8.46 -9.06 2.99
CA LEU A 209 -8.15 -9.14 1.56
C LEU A 209 -8.55 -10.46 0.90
N GLY A 210 -8.85 -11.50 1.68
CA GLY A 210 -9.49 -12.68 1.13
C GLY A 210 -10.86 -12.38 0.49
N LEU A 211 -11.61 -11.41 1.01
CA LEU A 211 -12.86 -10.95 0.38
C LEU A 211 -12.58 -10.19 -0.95
N THR A 212 -11.47 -9.47 -1.04
CA THR A 212 -10.99 -8.87 -2.30
C THR A 212 -10.64 -9.96 -3.32
N VAL A 213 -9.98 -11.03 -2.88
CA VAL A 213 -9.68 -12.22 -3.72
C VAL A 213 -10.98 -12.87 -4.20
N ALA A 214 -11.98 -12.98 -3.33
CA ALA A 214 -13.30 -13.50 -3.70
C ALA A 214 -13.97 -12.64 -4.78
N ALA A 215 -13.94 -11.32 -4.62
CA ALA A 215 -14.48 -10.40 -5.61
C ALA A 215 -13.75 -10.50 -6.96
N ILE A 216 -12.41 -10.66 -6.98
CA ILE A 216 -11.64 -10.97 -8.20
C ILE A 216 -12.14 -12.26 -8.84
N GLY A 217 -12.40 -13.30 -8.05
CA GLY A 217 -12.95 -14.58 -8.52
C GLY A 217 -14.31 -14.41 -9.19
N VAL A 218 -15.21 -13.65 -8.58
CA VAL A 218 -16.52 -13.32 -9.15
C VAL A 218 -16.37 -12.58 -10.49
N VAL A 219 -15.53 -11.54 -10.53
CA VAL A 219 -15.30 -10.77 -11.76
C VAL A 219 -14.67 -11.64 -12.86
N LEU A 220 -13.76 -12.55 -12.52
CA LEU A 220 -13.21 -13.53 -13.45
C LEU A 220 -14.31 -14.41 -14.07
N ALA A 221 -15.21 -14.97 -13.25
CA ALA A 221 -16.33 -15.79 -13.72
C ALA A 221 -17.28 -15.01 -14.63
N LEU A 222 -17.62 -13.77 -14.25
CA LEU A 222 -18.49 -12.89 -15.03
C LEU A 222 -17.91 -12.53 -16.43
N ARG A 223 -16.58 -12.38 -16.50
CA ARG A 223 -15.91 -12.00 -17.75
C ARG A 223 -15.67 -13.18 -18.69
N ARG A 224 -15.34 -14.33 -18.14
CA ARG A 224 -14.97 -15.48 -18.97
C ARG A 224 -16.18 -16.29 -19.46
N ARG A 225 -17.28 -16.33 -18.74
CA ARG A 225 -18.57 -16.94 -19.08
C ARG A 225 -18.52 -18.40 -19.64
N ASP A 226 -17.40 -19.10 -19.47
CA ASP A 226 -17.26 -20.52 -19.79
C ASP A 226 -17.13 -21.35 -18.50
N ARG A 227 -17.20 -22.67 -18.61
CA ARG A 227 -17.08 -23.58 -17.47
C ARG A 227 -15.76 -23.39 -16.72
N GLN A 228 -14.66 -23.17 -17.46
CA GLN A 228 -13.35 -22.99 -16.82
C GLN A 228 -13.30 -21.69 -16.03
N GLY A 229 -13.85 -20.59 -16.57
CA GLY A 229 -13.96 -19.31 -15.87
C GLY A 229 -14.84 -19.41 -14.63
N ALA A 230 -15.98 -20.08 -14.73
CA ALA A 230 -16.86 -20.31 -13.59
C ALA A 230 -16.18 -21.10 -12.47
N VAL A 231 -15.53 -22.24 -12.82
CA VAL A 231 -14.81 -23.09 -11.85
C VAL A 231 -13.63 -22.34 -11.25
N ALA A 232 -12.78 -21.72 -12.07
CA ALA A 232 -11.61 -20.99 -11.57
C ALA A 232 -12.00 -19.77 -10.69
N GLY A 233 -13.05 -19.04 -11.09
CA GLY A 233 -13.58 -17.94 -10.31
C GLY A 233 -14.18 -18.38 -8.97
N ALA A 234 -14.98 -19.46 -8.99
CA ALA A 234 -15.55 -20.03 -7.76
C ALA A 234 -14.45 -20.58 -6.83
N ALA A 235 -13.43 -21.26 -7.37
CA ALA A 235 -12.31 -21.76 -6.58
C ALA A 235 -11.51 -20.61 -5.94
N LEU A 236 -11.27 -19.53 -6.69
CA LEU A 236 -10.59 -18.34 -6.16
C LEU A 236 -11.44 -17.66 -5.08
N ALA A 237 -12.75 -17.55 -5.30
CA ALA A 237 -13.65 -16.98 -4.32
C ALA A 237 -13.70 -17.82 -3.03
N ALA A 238 -13.81 -19.14 -3.16
CA ALA A 238 -13.78 -20.06 -2.02
C ALA A 238 -12.45 -20.01 -1.26
N TRP A 239 -11.31 -19.89 -1.98
CA TRP A 239 -10.00 -19.68 -1.39
C TRP A 239 -9.95 -18.39 -0.57
N GLY A 240 -10.40 -17.25 -1.14
CA GLY A 240 -10.39 -15.96 -0.46
C GLY A 240 -11.26 -15.96 0.79
N VAL A 241 -12.53 -16.38 0.68
CA VAL A 241 -13.45 -16.47 1.82
C VAL A 241 -12.92 -17.43 2.88
N GLY A 242 -12.47 -18.62 2.46
CA GLY A 242 -11.93 -19.62 3.38
C GLY A 242 -10.74 -19.12 4.19
N TRP A 243 -9.83 -18.38 3.56
CA TRP A 243 -8.69 -17.78 4.26
C TRP A 243 -9.10 -16.64 5.19
N SER A 244 -10.03 -15.75 4.79
CA SER A 244 -10.53 -14.71 5.70
C SER A 244 -11.15 -15.32 6.94
N LEU A 245 -12.02 -16.32 6.78
CA LEU A 245 -12.65 -17.02 7.90
C LEU A 245 -11.60 -17.74 8.76
N PHE A 246 -10.66 -18.45 8.15
CA PHE A 246 -9.58 -19.12 8.89
C PHE A 246 -8.72 -18.13 9.67
N ALA A 247 -8.37 -17.00 9.08
CA ALA A 247 -7.60 -15.97 9.77
C ALA A 247 -8.37 -15.40 10.97
N VAL A 248 -9.63 -15.02 10.78
CA VAL A 248 -10.44 -14.35 11.80
C VAL A 248 -10.90 -15.29 12.92
N GLU A 249 -11.30 -16.53 12.59
CA GLU A 249 -11.88 -17.46 13.56
C GLU A 249 -10.84 -18.38 14.23
N VAL A 250 -9.66 -18.57 13.59
CA VAL A 250 -8.68 -19.53 14.09
C VAL A 250 -7.36 -18.85 14.43
N VAL A 251 -6.74 -18.14 13.46
CA VAL A 251 -5.36 -17.66 13.65
C VAL A 251 -5.32 -16.48 14.59
N LEU A 252 -6.12 -15.44 14.34
CA LEU A 252 -6.14 -14.23 15.17
C LEU A 252 -6.48 -14.54 16.63
N PRO A 253 -7.55 -15.30 16.95
CA PRO A 253 -7.84 -15.68 18.34
C PRO A 253 -6.73 -16.52 18.98
N ALA A 254 -6.06 -17.41 18.23
CA ALA A 254 -5.00 -18.26 18.77
C ALA A 254 -3.72 -17.48 19.11
N VAL A 255 -3.47 -16.36 18.43
CA VAL A 255 -2.24 -15.54 18.59
C VAL A 255 -2.50 -14.29 19.44
N ASN A 256 -3.73 -13.77 19.43
CA ASN A 256 -4.14 -12.60 20.20
C ASN A 256 -4.22 -12.95 21.69
N ARG A 257 -3.69 -12.08 22.56
CA ARG A 257 -3.70 -12.27 24.02
C ARG A 257 -5.12 -12.38 24.59
N ASP A 258 -6.08 -11.66 24.00
CA ASP A 258 -7.46 -11.63 24.49
C ASP A 258 -8.31 -12.78 23.90
N GLY A 259 -7.71 -13.68 23.11
CA GLY A 259 -8.38 -14.83 22.50
C GLY A 259 -9.49 -14.48 21.52
N SER A 260 -9.47 -13.27 20.96
CA SER A 260 -10.50 -12.78 20.06
C SER A 260 -9.93 -11.89 18.95
N TRP A 261 -10.68 -11.69 17.89
CA TRP A 261 -10.34 -10.70 16.87
C TRP A 261 -10.74 -9.29 17.34
N THR A 262 -9.76 -8.43 17.57
CA THR A 262 -9.94 -7.10 18.16
C THR A 262 -10.90 -6.21 17.37
N TYR A 263 -10.91 -6.31 16.03
CA TYR A 263 -11.68 -5.43 15.15
C TYR A 263 -13.09 -5.93 14.83
N GLY A 264 -13.45 -7.14 15.26
CA GLY A 264 -14.76 -7.75 15.00
C GLY A 264 -15.94 -6.94 15.54
N SER A 265 -15.75 -6.27 16.68
CA SER A 265 -16.77 -5.43 17.33
C SER A 265 -16.91 -4.03 16.69
N GLN A 266 -16.02 -3.63 15.80
CA GLN A 266 -16.07 -2.32 15.16
C GLN A 266 -17.05 -2.25 13.98
N VAL A 267 -17.52 -3.38 13.48
CA VAL A 267 -18.48 -3.46 12.38
C VAL A 267 -19.83 -3.91 12.90
N ASP A 268 -20.82 -3.07 12.76
CA ASP A 268 -22.22 -3.42 13.06
C ASP A 268 -22.86 -4.17 11.88
N TRP A 269 -22.82 -5.49 11.94
CA TRP A 269 -23.42 -6.35 10.91
C TRP A 269 -24.95 -6.37 10.95
N SER A 270 -25.59 -5.90 12.02
CA SER A 270 -27.06 -5.90 12.16
C SER A 270 -27.73 -4.95 11.16
N VAL A 271 -27.04 -3.90 10.74
CA VAL A 271 -27.52 -2.96 9.73
C VAL A 271 -27.81 -3.60 8.36
N LEU A 272 -27.24 -4.77 8.06
CA LEU A 272 -27.53 -5.49 6.81
C LEU A 272 -28.97 -6.02 6.75
N ALA A 273 -29.62 -6.20 7.88
CA ALA A 273 -31.00 -6.65 7.98
C ALA A 273 -32.04 -5.48 7.92
N ASP A 274 -31.56 -4.24 8.04
CA ASP A 274 -32.40 -3.03 7.99
C ASP A 274 -31.99 -2.14 6.80
N PRO A 275 -32.81 -2.08 5.72
CA PRO A 275 -32.49 -1.26 4.56
C PRO A 275 -32.31 0.25 4.87
N ALA A 276 -33.08 0.79 5.83
CA ALA A 276 -32.96 2.20 6.22
C ALA A 276 -31.66 2.45 7.03
N GLY A 277 -31.36 1.56 7.97
CA GLY A 277 -30.10 1.57 8.73
C GLY A 277 -28.90 1.41 7.80
N LEU A 278 -28.95 0.49 6.82
CA LEU A 278 -27.89 0.32 5.83
C LEU A 278 -27.69 1.58 4.98
N GLN A 279 -28.78 2.20 4.49
CA GLN A 279 -28.69 3.45 3.76
C GLN A 279 -28.02 4.53 4.62
N GLN A 280 -28.44 4.69 5.87
CA GLN A 280 -27.85 5.63 6.82
C GLN A 280 -26.37 5.33 7.04
N ALA A 281 -26.02 4.08 7.32
CA ALA A 281 -24.61 3.67 7.52
C ALA A 281 -23.72 3.96 6.31
N LEU A 282 -24.22 3.84 5.09
CA LEU A 282 -23.46 4.09 3.87
C LEU A 282 -23.35 5.58 3.50
N THR A 283 -24.28 6.43 3.94
CA THR A 283 -24.36 7.82 3.52
C THR A 283 -24.08 8.85 4.60
N THR A 284 -24.06 8.42 5.86
CA THR A 284 -23.85 9.29 7.02
C THR A 284 -22.60 8.86 7.79
N PRO A 285 -21.69 9.75 8.11
CA PRO A 285 -21.67 11.17 7.77
C PRO A 285 -21.34 11.46 6.28
N HIS A 286 -21.55 12.69 5.84
CA HIS A 286 -21.27 13.13 4.44
C HIS A 286 -19.87 12.83 3.93
N GLU A 287 -18.92 12.62 4.83
CA GLU A 287 -17.54 12.25 4.50
C GLU A 287 -17.47 10.95 3.67
N LYS A 288 -18.35 9.97 3.95
CA LYS A 288 -18.45 8.73 3.18
C LYS A 288 -18.83 9.01 1.72
N LEU A 289 -19.82 9.87 1.49
CA LEU A 289 -20.22 10.27 0.14
C LEU A 289 -19.14 11.09 -0.56
N THR A 290 -18.46 11.96 0.17
CA THR A 290 -17.33 12.74 -0.34
C THR A 290 -16.21 11.80 -0.80
N THR A 291 -15.86 10.80 -0.02
CA THR A 291 -14.85 9.80 -0.37
C THR A 291 -15.25 9.01 -1.62
N LEU A 292 -16.52 8.58 -1.73
CA LEU A 292 -17.02 7.93 -2.96
C LEU A 292 -16.95 8.84 -4.18
N ALA A 293 -17.29 10.14 -4.02
CA ALA A 293 -17.15 11.11 -5.11
C ALA A 293 -15.70 11.27 -5.57
N TYR A 294 -14.73 11.32 -4.66
CA TYR A 294 -13.31 11.38 -4.98
C TYR A 294 -12.81 10.10 -5.67
N LEU A 295 -13.26 8.92 -5.21
CA LEU A 295 -12.93 7.64 -5.84
C LEU A 295 -13.46 7.56 -7.27
N ALA A 296 -14.66 8.05 -7.51
CA ALA A 296 -15.22 8.09 -8.85
C ALA A 296 -14.55 9.16 -9.73
N ALA A 297 -14.30 10.36 -9.16
CA ALA A 297 -13.75 11.51 -9.90
C ALA A 297 -12.32 11.26 -10.38
N VAL A 298 -11.46 10.56 -9.60
CA VAL A 298 -10.06 10.30 -10.00
C VAL A 298 -9.94 9.50 -11.29
N THR A 299 -11.00 8.77 -11.67
CA THR A 299 -11.12 8.02 -12.93
C THR A 299 -12.15 8.61 -13.88
N GLY A 300 -12.56 9.89 -13.66
CA GLY A 300 -13.57 10.56 -14.45
C GLY A 300 -14.91 9.79 -14.50
N PHE A 301 -15.26 9.11 -13.42
CA PHE A 301 -16.46 8.25 -13.28
C PHE A 301 -16.51 7.04 -14.23
N LEU A 302 -15.59 6.93 -15.20
CA LEU A 302 -15.67 5.91 -16.22
C LEU A 302 -15.32 4.50 -15.72
N ALA A 303 -14.56 4.40 -14.62
CA ALA A 303 -14.28 3.11 -13.95
C ALA A 303 -15.54 2.33 -13.58
N LEU A 304 -16.62 3.03 -13.20
CA LEU A 304 -17.90 2.43 -12.84
C LEU A 304 -18.57 1.65 -13.99
N ARG A 305 -18.12 1.85 -15.24
CA ARG A 305 -18.63 1.10 -16.41
C ARG A 305 -18.02 -0.30 -16.51
N SER A 306 -16.93 -0.57 -15.80
CA SER A 306 -16.26 -1.89 -15.80
C SER A 306 -16.70 -2.74 -14.60
N PRO A 307 -17.00 -4.05 -14.79
CA PRO A 307 -17.27 -4.95 -13.67
C PRO A 307 -16.06 -5.11 -12.73
N ILE A 308 -14.86 -4.71 -13.13
CA ILE A 308 -13.67 -4.70 -12.26
C ILE A 308 -13.87 -3.78 -11.05
N ALA A 309 -14.68 -2.71 -11.18
CA ALA A 309 -15.00 -1.83 -10.06
C ALA A 309 -15.66 -2.56 -8.88
N LEU A 310 -16.33 -3.70 -9.11
CA LEU A 310 -16.91 -4.54 -8.05
C LEU A 310 -15.86 -5.08 -7.08
N VAL A 311 -14.59 -5.16 -7.49
CA VAL A 311 -13.48 -5.58 -6.60
C VAL A 311 -13.25 -4.59 -5.47
N ALA A 312 -13.70 -3.33 -5.61
CA ALA A 312 -13.63 -2.34 -4.54
C ALA A 312 -14.69 -2.53 -3.43
N VAL A 313 -15.77 -3.29 -3.72
CA VAL A 313 -16.91 -3.43 -2.81
C VAL A 313 -16.52 -3.99 -1.44
N PRO A 314 -15.73 -5.08 -1.30
CA PRO A 314 -15.38 -5.60 0.01
C PRO A 314 -14.69 -4.56 0.91
N THR A 315 -13.69 -3.86 0.39
CA THR A 315 -12.96 -2.82 1.13
C THR A 315 -13.87 -1.66 1.53
N LEU A 316 -14.73 -1.19 0.63
CA LEU A 316 -15.69 -0.11 0.94
C LEU A 316 -16.74 -0.56 1.95
N SER A 317 -17.19 -1.83 1.89
CA SER A 317 -18.20 -2.35 2.79
C SER A 317 -17.76 -2.31 4.25
N TRP A 318 -16.61 -2.93 4.57
CA TRP A 318 -16.16 -2.94 5.97
C TRP A 318 -15.82 -1.53 6.47
N ARG A 319 -15.21 -0.68 5.62
CA ARG A 319 -14.89 0.71 5.99
C ARG A 319 -16.14 1.52 6.38
N TYR A 320 -17.22 1.35 5.64
CA TYR A 320 -18.42 2.17 5.82
C TYR A 320 -19.40 1.59 6.85
N LEU A 321 -19.30 0.30 7.11
CA LEU A 321 -20.06 -0.36 8.17
C LEU A 321 -19.37 -0.25 9.54
N ALA A 322 -18.06 0.03 9.58
CA ALA A 322 -17.34 0.27 10.81
C ALA A 322 -17.66 1.64 11.41
N ASP A 323 -17.80 1.70 12.74
CA ASP A 323 -18.01 2.94 13.49
C ASP A 323 -16.69 3.59 13.90
N VAL A 324 -15.80 3.80 12.91
CA VAL A 324 -14.47 4.41 13.10
C VAL A 324 -14.28 5.52 12.08
N PRO A 325 -14.33 6.81 12.48
CA PRO A 325 -14.24 7.94 11.57
C PRO A 325 -13.02 7.93 10.65
N ALA A 326 -11.86 7.48 11.15
CA ALA A 326 -10.62 7.40 10.36
C ALA A 326 -10.76 6.50 9.12
N TYR A 327 -11.67 5.50 9.14
CA TYR A 327 -11.87 4.60 7.99
C TYR A 327 -12.66 5.25 6.85
N TRP A 328 -13.49 6.25 7.15
CA TRP A 328 -14.40 6.84 6.15
C TRP A 328 -13.71 7.85 5.25
N GLY A 329 -12.68 8.51 5.79
CA GLY A 329 -12.03 9.66 5.17
C GLY A 329 -11.02 9.32 4.09
N ARG A 330 -10.26 10.36 3.72
CA ARG A 330 -9.28 10.34 2.63
C ARG A 330 -7.84 10.44 3.10
N ASP A 331 -7.63 10.63 4.41
CA ASP A 331 -6.35 11.09 4.96
C ASP A 331 -5.37 9.97 5.30
N TRP A 332 -5.83 8.71 5.28
CA TRP A 332 -5.06 7.53 5.65
C TRP A 332 -4.86 6.56 4.47
N HIS A 333 -4.12 5.49 4.70
CA HIS A 333 -3.79 4.43 3.73
C HIS A 333 -4.99 3.64 3.16
N TYR A 334 -6.18 3.74 3.78
CA TYR A 334 -7.34 2.87 3.45
C TYR A 334 -7.83 2.97 2.00
N SER A 335 -7.50 4.05 1.29
CA SER A 335 -7.89 4.21 -0.12
C SER A 335 -6.80 3.75 -1.09
N ALA A 336 -5.60 3.39 -0.63
CA ALA A 336 -4.48 3.00 -1.49
C ALA A 336 -4.84 1.79 -2.37
N ILE A 337 -5.36 0.71 -1.77
CA ILE A 337 -5.75 -0.51 -2.48
C ILE A 337 -6.86 -0.29 -3.52
N LEU A 338 -7.68 0.75 -3.36
CA LEU A 338 -8.74 1.09 -4.30
C LEU A 338 -8.19 1.72 -5.59
N MET A 339 -7.01 2.33 -5.54
CA MET A 339 -6.42 3.00 -6.70
C MET A 339 -6.12 2.03 -7.86
N PRO A 340 -5.39 0.91 -7.68
CA PRO A 340 -5.18 -0.03 -8.78
C PRO A 340 -6.49 -0.63 -9.30
N ILE A 341 -7.48 -0.87 -8.45
CA ILE A 341 -8.79 -1.38 -8.87
C ILE A 341 -9.47 -0.40 -9.82
N LEU A 342 -9.57 0.86 -9.40
CA LEU A 342 -10.30 1.88 -10.16
C LEU A 342 -9.59 2.26 -11.46
N PHE A 343 -8.26 2.41 -11.45
CA PHE A 343 -7.52 2.74 -12.67
C PHE A 343 -7.50 1.59 -13.69
N VAL A 344 -7.41 0.33 -13.23
CA VAL A 344 -7.54 -0.82 -14.15
C VAL A 344 -8.98 -0.93 -14.66
N ALA A 345 -10.00 -0.67 -13.82
CA ALA A 345 -11.40 -0.60 -14.24
C ALA A 345 -11.63 0.51 -15.30
N LEU A 346 -11.02 1.69 -15.12
CA LEU A 346 -11.03 2.76 -16.11
C LEU A 346 -10.44 2.28 -17.45
N LEU A 347 -9.25 1.68 -17.42
CA LEU A 347 -8.57 1.20 -18.63
C LEU A 347 -9.36 0.11 -19.36
N ASP A 348 -9.98 -0.78 -18.60
CA ASP A 348 -10.89 -1.79 -19.14
C ASP A 348 -12.11 -1.15 -19.81
N ALA A 349 -12.77 -0.18 -19.16
CA ALA A 349 -13.89 0.55 -19.73
C ALA A 349 -13.51 1.29 -21.02
N VAL A 350 -12.36 1.97 -21.03
CA VAL A 350 -11.82 2.65 -22.24
C VAL A 350 -11.57 1.65 -23.37
N GLN A 351 -10.94 0.52 -23.05
CA GLN A 351 -10.66 -0.52 -24.05
C GLN A 351 -11.96 -1.08 -24.64
N VAL A 352 -12.93 -1.42 -23.80
CA VAL A 352 -14.23 -1.95 -24.26
C VAL A 352 -14.98 -0.94 -25.14
N LEU A 353 -15.08 0.32 -24.70
CA LEU A 353 -15.78 1.36 -25.45
C LEU A 353 -15.14 1.68 -26.81
N ARG A 354 -13.82 1.53 -26.92
CA ARG A 354 -13.09 1.75 -28.19
C ARG A 354 -13.12 0.57 -29.12
N THR A 355 -13.07 -0.67 -28.61
CA THR A 355 -12.88 -1.87 -29.44
C THR A 355 -14.15 -2.70 -29.62
N ARG A 356 -15.02 -2.73 -28.61
CA ARG A 356 -16.22 -3.59 -28.57
C ARG A 356 -17.41 -2.85 -27.90
N PRO A 357 -17.81 -1.67 -28.43
CA PRO A 357 -18.91 -0.95 -27.82
C PRO A 357 -20.19 -1.77 -27.91
N HIS A 358 -20.97 -1.82 -26.83
CA HIS A 358 -22.30 -2.40 -26.83
C HIS A 358 -23.24 -1.49 -27.63
N ARG A 359 -24.28 -2.06 -28.27
CA ARG A 359 -25.26 -1.28 -29.05
C ARG A 359 -25.98 -0.21 -28.22
N LEU A 360 -26.12 -0.47 -26.91
CA LEU A 360 -26.73 0.45 -25.95
C LEU A 360 -25.75 1.48 -25.38
N ASP A 361 -24.46 1.43 -25.72
CA ASP A 361 -23.49 2.42 -25.25
C ASP A 361 -23.75 3.76 -25.96
N PRO A 362 -24.11 4.83 -25.22
CA PRO A 362 -24.35 6.14 -25.81
C PRO A 362 -23.14 6.67 -26.57
N ALA A 363 -23.36 7.37 -27.65
CA ALA A 363 -22.29 7.95 -28.48
C ALA A 363 -21.36 8.88 -27.65
N PHE A 364 -21.92 9.61 -26.69
CA PHE A 364 -21.16 10.51 -25.84
C PHE A 364 -20.16 9.75 -24.94
N LEU A 365 -20.47 8.54 -24.45
CA LEU A 365 -19.53 7.74 -23.64
C LEU A 365 -18.33 7.28 -24.47
N ARG A 366 -18.54 6.95 -25.74
CA ARG A 366 -17.45 6.60 -26.65
C ARG A 366 -16.54 7.80 -26.93
N ALA A 367 -17.13 8.98 -27.14
CA ALA A 367 -16.39 10.22 -27.28
C ALA A 367 -15.63 10.57 -26.00
N TYR A 368 -16.29 10.45 -24.84
CA TYR A 368 -15.70 10.68 -23.54
C TYR A 368 -14.53 9.74 -23.23
N ALA A 369 -14.61 8.46 -23.58
CA ALA A 369 -13.49 7.53 -23.45
C ALA A 369 -12.24 7.96 -24.24
N GLY A 370 -12.40 8.78 -25.29
CA GLY A 370 -11.29 9.44 -25.98
C GLY A 370 -10.66 10.59 -25.21
N ALA A 371 -11.46 11.30 -24.43
CA ALA A 371 -11.06 12.51 -23.69
C ALA A 371 -10.82 12.30 -22.18
N VAL A 372 -11.08 11.10 -21.64
CA VAL A 372 -11.02 10.85 -20.19
C VAL A 372 -9.63 11.02 -19.58
N VAL A 373 -8.56 10.76 -20.35
CA VAL A 373 -7.18 10.87 -19.86
C VAL A 373 -6.82 12.28 -19.41
N PRO A 374 -7.06 13.35 -20.20
CA PRO A 374 -6.84 14.71 -19.69
C PRO A 374 -7.72 15.05 -18.50
N VAL A 375 -8.95 14.53 -18.40
CA VAL A 375 -9.80 14.71 -17.20
C VAL A 375 -9.12 14.09 -15.98
N CYS A 376 -8.71 12.83 -16.04
CA CYS A 376 -8.02 12.16 -14.93
C CYS A 376 -6.71 12.87 -14.54
N ALA A 377 -5.91 13.29 -15.52
CA ALA A 377 -4.68 14.02 -15.28
C ALA A 377 -4.96 15.37 -14.60
N THR A 378 -6.01 16.11 -15.06
CA THR A 378 -6.41 17.37 -14.43
C THR A 378 -6.88 17.16 -12.99
N VAL A 379 -7.73 16.17 -12.74
CA VAL A 379 -8.18 15.82 -11.38
C VAL A 379 -6.98 15.50 -10.47
N ALA A 380 -6.04 14.67 -10.94
CA ALA A 380 -4.85 14.34 -10.17
C ALA A 380 -4.02 15.59 -9.83
N VAL A 381 -3.81 16.49 -10.78
CA VAL A 381 -3.07 17.76 -10.55
C VAL A 381 -3.81 18.65 -9.57
N VAL A 382 -5.11 18.87 -9.78
CA VAL A 382 -5.94 19.74 -8.90
C VAL A 382 -5.89 19.23 -7.47
N LEU A 383 -6.09 17.94 -7.25
CA LEU A 383 -6.05 17.34 -5.90
C LEU A 383 -4.65 17.43 -5.30
N SER A 384 -3.59 17.24 -6.10
CA SER A 384 -2.20 17.37 -5.64
C SER A 384 -1.89 18.78 -5.15
N VAL A 385 -2.36 19.82 -5.85
CA VAL A 385 -2.17 21.22 -5.44
C VAL A 385 -2.95 21.57 -4.19
N GLN A 386 -4.10 20.93 -3.97
CA GLN A 386 -4.99 21.24 -2.82
C GLN A 386 -4.50 20.70 -1.47
N GLY A 387 -3.43 19.89 -1.39
CA GLY A 387 -2.89 19.46 -0.09
C GLY A 387 -2.31 18.06 -0.02
N LEU A 388 -2.07 17.41 -1.15
CA LEU A 388 -1.42 16.10 -1.16
C LEU A 388 0.10 16.22 -0.98
N ALA A 389 0.74 15.12 -0.57
CA ALA A 389 2.16 15.06 -0.21
C ALA A 389 3.11 15.61 -1.27
N VAL A 390 2.82 15.43 -2.55
CA VAL A 390 3.65 15.91 -3.66
C VAL A 390 3.77 17.43 -3.71
N LYS A 391 2.83 18.16 -3.11
CA LYS A 391 2.90 19.62 -2.95
C LYS A 391 4.10 20.04 -2.11
N ASP A 392 4.48 19.25 -1.14
CA ASP A 392 5.61 19.54 -0.25
C ASP A 392 6.90 19.76 -1.05
N LEU A 393 7.08 19.06 -2.19
CA LEU A 393 8.29 19.18 -3.02
C LEU A 393 8.51 20.57 -3.61
N VAL A 394 7.42 21.34 -3.83
CA VAL A 394 7.48 22.71 -4.36
C VAL A 394 7.42 23.77 -3.26
N ASP A 395 7.23 23.36 -2.00
CA ASP A 395 7.28 24.27 -0.84
C ASP A 395 8.72 24.47 -0.38
N PRO A 396 9.28 25.69 -0.45
CA PRO A 396 10.62 25.97 0.06
C PRO A 396 10.80 25.64 1.55
N GLN A 397 9.72 25.70 2.35
CA GLN A 397 9.79 25.36 3.77
C GLN A 397 9.99 23.86 4.00
N PHE A 398 9.52 23.03 3.08
CA PHE A 398 9.76 21.59 3.13
C PHE A 398 11.26 21.22 3.10
N TRP A 399 12.07 22.02 2.44
CA TRP A 399 13.51 21.79 2.32
C TRP A 399 14.32 22.43 3.45
N ARG A 400 13.72 23.35 4.21
CA ARG A 400 14.32 23.99 5.38
C ARG A 400 14.01 23.16 6.64
N GLY A 401 14.79 23.36 7.72
CA GLY A 401 14.46 22.82 9.05
C GLY A 401 13.22 23.49 9.63
N GLN A 402 12.52 22.78 10.54
CA GLN A 402 11.45 23.37 11.36
C GLN A 402 12.04 24.03 12.61
N PRO A 403 11.37 25.04 13.19
CA PRO A 403 11.84 25.68 14.43
C PRO A 403 12.13 24.69 15.56
N ARG A 404 11.29 23.65 15.72
CA ARG A 404 11.42 22.62 16.77
C ARG A 404 12.44 21.53 16.46
N ASP A 405 13.04 21.45 15.25
CA ASP A 405 13.96 20.38 14.87
C ASP A 405 15.19 20.28 15.78
N ALA A 406 15.69 21.41 16.28
CA ALA A 406 16.84 21.43 17.19
C ALA A 406 16.47 20.83 18.54
N SER A 407 15.36 21.24 19.14
CA SER A 407 14.86 20.73 20.41
C SER A 407 14.42 19.27 20.32
N THR A 408 13.84 18.87 19.17
CA THR A 408 13.52 17.46 18.91
C THR A 408 14.77 16.60 18.93
N ARG A 409 15.84 16.99 18.23
CA ARG A 409 17.11 16.25 18.25
C ARG A 409 17.75 16.27 19.64
N ALA A 410 17.67 17.40 20.36
CA ALA A 410 18.23 17.53 21.69
C ALA A 410 17.54 16.58 22.69
N VAL A 411 16.19 16.55 22.72
CA VAL A 411 15.45 15.68 23.64
C VAL A 411 15.65 14.21 23.33
N LEU A 412 15.68 13.80 22.05
CA LEU A 412 15.96 12.42 21.66
C LEU A 412 17.37 11.99 22.05
N ALA A 413 18.38 12.86 21.90
CA ALA A 413 19.77 12.57 22.26
C ALA A 413 20.03 12.46 23.76
N LEU A 414 19.11 12.95 24.61
CA LEU A 414 19.21 12.84 26.07
C LEU A 414 18.79 11.46 26.61
N VAL A 415 18.13 10.66 25.79
CA VAL A 415 17.72 9.31 26.17
C VAL A 415 18.84 8.34 25.82
N PRO A 416 19.47 7.65 26.80
CA PRO A 416 20.57 6.72 26.53
C PRO A 416 20.10 5.48 25.76
N PRO A 417 20.83 5.00 24.75
CA PRO A 417 20.48 3.77 24.04
C PRO A 417 20.25 2.57 24.97
N GLY A 418 19.31 1.71 24.60
CA GLY A 418 18.97 0.51 25.35
C GLY A 418 18.07 0.72 26.58
N THR A 419 17.68 1.98 26.89
CA THR A 419 16.73 2.28 27.97
C THR A 419 15.29 2.05 27.54
N SER A 420 14.40 1.92 28.53
CA SER A 420 12.96 1.86 28.32
C SER A 420 12.36 3.27 28.30
N VAL A 421 11.47 3.53 27.33
CA VAL A 421 10.83 4.84 27.14
C VAL A 421 9.34 4.69 26.96
N GLU A 422 8.57 5.48 27.67
CA GLU A 422 7.15 5.64 27.42
C GLU A 422 6.91 7.00 26.75
N SER A 423 6.20 7.04 25.63
CA SER A 423 5.96 8.27 24.90
C SER A 423 4.54 8.37 24.37
N ASP A 424 4.12 9.59 24.09
CA ASP A 424 2.93 9.88 23.29
C ASP A 424 3.18 9.67 21.78
N ALA A 425 2.18 9.95 20.94
CA ALA A 425 2.26 9.71 19.50
C ALA A 425 3.30 10.61 18.77
N GLY A 426 3.71 11.73 19.38
CA GLY A 426 4.54 12.76 18.72
C GLY A 426 5.92 12.28 18.29
N LEU A 427 6.65 11.61 19.20
CA LEU A 427 8.02 11.14 18.93
C LEU A 427 8.20 9.62 19.12
N ILE A 428 7.14 8.87 19.40
CA ILE A 428 7.20 7.44 19.72
C ILE A 428 7.95 6.63 18.66
N THR A 429 7.71 6.90 17.41
CA THR A 429 8.34 6.21 16.26
C THR A 429 9.86 6.43 16.22
N TYR A 430 10.34 7.64 16.56
CA TYR A 430 11.76 7.98 16.48
C TYR A 430 12.59 7.38 17.62
N LEU A 431 11.93 6.95 18.70
CA LEU A 431 12.57 6.29 19.83
C LEU A 431 12.80 4.79 19.59
N VAL A 432 11.98 4.14 18.75
CA VAL A 432 12.02 2.69 18.53
C VAL A 432 13.38 2.16 18.06
N PRO A 433 14.18 2.84 17.22
CA PRO A 433 15.45 2.28 16.75
C PRO A 433 16.44 1.91 17.84
N GLU A 434 16.45 2.63 18.96
CA GLU A 434 17.47 2.51 20.01
C GLU A 434 16.91 2.14 21.38
N HIS A 435 15.57 2.12 21.56
CA HIS A 435 14.93 1.99 22.85
C HIS A 435 13.82 0.94 22.85
N GLN A 436 13.49 0.43 24.04
CA GLN A 436 12.26 -0.32 24.27
C GLN A 436 11.12 0.68 24.53
N VAL A 437 10.24 0.84 23.55
CA VAL A 437 9.25 1.92 23.54
C VAL A 437 7.85 1.41 23.85
N TYR A 438 7.17 2.12 24.75
CA TYR A 438 5.78 1.90 25.13
C TYR A 438 4.93 3.14 24.82
N TRP A 439 3.64 2.93 24.54
CA TRP A 439 2.71 4.03 24.36
C TRP A 439 2.00 4.37 25.66
N MET A 440 2.09 5.63 26.10
CA MET A 440 1.54 6.10 27.36
C MET A 440 0.00 6.14 27.42
N GLY A 441 -0.69 6.00 26.28
CA GLY A 441 -2.14 5.80 26.25
C GLY A 441 -2.60 4.42 26.70
N ARG A 442 -1.66 3.48 26.95
CA ARG A 442 -1.98 2.12 27.40
C ARG A 442 -1.68 1.93 28.87
N ARG A 443 -2.68 1.43 29.62
CA ARG A 443 -2.48 1.08 31.04
C ARG A 443 -1.73 -0.25 31.18
N GLY A 444 -0.93 -0.38 32.25
CA GLY A 444 -0.22 -1.61 32.59
C GLY A 444 1.14 -1.77 31.90
N ASN A 445 1.68 -0.72 31.30
CA ASN A 445 3.08 -0.69 30.90
C ASN A 445 3.99 -0.79 32.16
N PRO A 446 5.17 -1.43 32.07
CA PRO A 446 6.17 -1.37 33.13
C PRO A 446 6.67 0.06 33.30
N ALA A 447 7.06 0.43 34.51
CA ALA A 447 7.60 1.76 34.80
C ALA A 447 8.88 2.00 33.96
N PRO A 448 8.86 2.93 33.02
CA PRO A 448 9.96 3.16 32.09
C PRO A 448 11.10 3.93 32.78
N ASP A 449 12.31 3.87 32.21
CA ASP A 449 13.44 4.68 32.68
C ASP A 449 13.22 6.16 32.32
N TYR A 450 12.56 6.42 31.18
CA TYR A 450 12.22 7.76 30.71
C TYR A 450 10.76 7.84 30.26
N LEU A 451 10.15 9.02 30.43
CA LEU A 451 8.83 9.33 29.86
C LEU A 451 8.92 10.67 29.11
N LEU A 452 8.50 10.67 27.84
CA LEU A 452 8.58 11.83 26.95
C LEU A 452 7.20 12.26 26.50
N VAL A 453 6.88 13.53 26.71
CA VAL A 453 5.65 14.19 26.24
C VAL A 453 5.99 15.24 25.18
N ASP A 454 5.28 15.20 24.06
CA ASP A 454 5.18 16.29 23.06
C ASP A 454 3.79 16.92 23.16
N ALA A 455 3.69 18.05 23.85
CA ALA A 455 2.40 18.70 24.10
C ALA A 455 1.68 19.21 22.82
N VAL A 456 2.42 19.32 21.68
CA VAL A 456 1.88 19.83 20.39
C VAL A 456 1.44 18.67 19.47
N LYS A 457 2.27 17.61 19.37
CA LYS A 457 2.04 16.52 18.41
C LYS A 457 1.67 15.19 19.05
N GLY A 458 1.67 15.13 20.38
CA GLY A 458 1.41 13.90 21.15
C GLY A 458 -0.02 13.37 21.10
N GLY A 459 -0.95 14.12 20.50
CA GLY A 459 -2.37 13.74 20.44
C GLY A 459 -3.16 14.11 21.70
N TRP A 460 -2.68 15.08 22.47
CA TRP A 460 -3.27 15.55 23.71
C TRP A 460 -4.46 16.51 23.51
N SER A 461 -5.37 16.52 24.50
CA SER A 461 -6.48 17.48 24.55
C SER A 461 -6.99 17.67 26.00
N PRO A 462 -6.37 18.50 26.84
CA PRO A 462 -5.02 19.12 26.73
C PRO A 462 -3.89 18.18 27.16
N ALA A 463 -2.63 18.58 26.88
CA ALA A 463 -1.46 17.93 27.43
C ALA A 463 -1.35 18.16 28.96
N PRO A 464 -0.67 17.27 29.72
CA PRO A 464 -0.46 17.47 31.16
C PRO A 464 0.49 18.64 31.45
N ASP A 465 0.06 19.58 32.29
CA ASP A 465 0.90 20.71 32.75
C ASP A 465 2.04 20.23 33.67
N ASP A 466 1.75 19.22 34.52
CA ASP A 466 2.73 18.55 35.40
C ASP A 466 3.02 17.13 34.87
N VAL A 467 4.06 17.01 34.02
CA VAL A 467 4.48 15.73 33.46
C VAL A 467 5.08 14.79 34.52
N VAL A 468 5.71 15.34 35.58
CA VAL A 468 6.24 14.53 36.68
C VAL A 468 5.08 13.88 37.45
N GLY A 469 4.10 14.69 37.87
CA GLY A 469 2.90 14.17 38.56
C GLY A 469 2.12 13.19 37.65
N TYR A 470 2.03 13.46 36.36
CA TYR A 470 1.42 12.54 35.38
C TYR A 470 2.14 11.19 35.31
N ALA A 471 3.49 11.19 35.21
CA ALA A 471 4.31 9.97 35.18
C ALA A 471 4.17 9.15 36.50
N GLN A 472 4.16 9.82 37.66
CA GLN A 472 3.95 9.18 38.97
C GLN A 472 2.52 8.61 39.09
N GLY A 473 1.54 9.27 38.51
CA GLY A 473 0.16 8.77 38.42
C GLY A 473 0.01 7.51 37.55
N LEU A 474 0.76 7.44 36.44
CA LEU A 474 0.80 6.23 35.60
C LEU A 474 1.53 5.07 36.26
N HIS A 475 2.62 5.37 37.01
CA HIS A 475 3.51 4.40 37.68
C HIS A 475 3.64 4.64 39.16
N PRO A 476 2.59 4.31 39.98
CA PRO A 476 2.61 4.52 41.41
C PRO A 476 3.79 3.81 42.08
N GLY A 477 4.43 4.49 43.04
CA GLY A 477 5.60 3.96 43.75
C GLY A 477 6.94 4.29 43.07
N HIS A 478 6.93 4.90 41.90
CA HIS A 478 8.15 5.38 41.24
C HIS A 478 8.22 6.91 41.25
N VAL A 479 9.42 7.43 41.45
CA VAL A 479 9.69 8.87 41.46
C VAL A 479 10.35 9.28 40.17
N TYR A 480 9.88 10.38 39.58
CA TYR A 480 10.42 10.93 38.34
C TYR A 480 10.95 12.37 38.57
N GLU A 481 11.91 12.78 37.77
CA GLU A 481 12.44 14.13 37.74
C GLU A 481 12.55 14.66 36.33
N THR A 482 12.30 15.94 36.11
CA THR A 482 12.44 16.58 34.81
C THR A 482 13.91 16.71 34.44
N VAL A 483 14.29 16.21 33.26
CA VAL A 483 15.65 16.33 32.69
C VAL A 483 15.72 17.25 31.47
N PHE A 484 14.54 17.52 30.86
CA PHE A 484 14.44 18.45 29.73
C PHE A 484 13.02 19.06 29.70
N SER A 485 12.94 20.38 29.44
CA SER A 485 11.66 21.05 29.19
C SER A 485 11.91 22.28 28.31
N GLN A 486 11.63 22.13 26.99
CA GLN A 486 11.80 23.20 26.01
C GLN A 486 10.92 22.92 24.78
N ASP A 487 10.39 23.98 24.16
CA ASP A 487 9.60 23.92 22.92
C ASP A 487 8.47 22.89 22.96
N ASP A 488 7.72 22.88 24.09
CA ASP A 488 6.62 21.95 24.36
C ASP A 488 7.01 20.46 24.45
N TYR A 489 8.31 20.17 24.55
CA TYR A 489 8.79 18.85 24.93
C TYR A 489 9.10 18.81 26.42
N THR A 490 8.66 17.76 27.12
CA THR A 490 9.07 17.47 28.49
C THR A 490 9.53 16.03 28.60
N LEU A 491 10.80 15.83 28.98
CA LEU A 491 11.38 14.53 29.26
C LEU A 491 11.58 14.42 30.78
N VAL A 492 11.03 13.35 31.38
CA VAL A 492 11.28 13.00 32.77
C VAL A 492 12.01 11.67 32.85
N ARG A 493 12.88 11.55 33.86
CA ARG A 493 13.68 10.35 34.14
C ARG A 493 13.24 9.76 35.48
N ARG A 494 13.12 8.43 35.54
CA ARG A 494 12.89 7.71 36.79
C ARG A 494 14.13 7.82 37.71
N ARG A 495 13.92 8.17 38.96
CA ARG A 495 14.96 8.10 39.97
C ARG A 495 15.14 6.64 40.39
N SER A 496 16.40 6.23 40.52
CA SER A 496 16.80 4.90 41.06
C SER A 496 16.45 4.75 42.51
#